data_c1ff4086117adce660123aa7574d204a
#
_entry.id   c1ff4086117adce660123aa7574d204a
#
_cell.length_a   1.000
_cell.length_b   1.000
_cell.length_c   1.000
_cell.angle_alpha   90.00
_cell.angle_beta   90.00
_cell.angle_gamma   90.00
#
_symmetry.space_group_name_H-M   'P 1'
#
loop_
_entity.id
_entity.type
_entity.pdbx_description
1 polymer ?
#
loop_
_entity_poly.entity_id
_entity_poly.type
_entity_poly.pdbx_seq_one_letter_code
_entity_poly.pdbx_strand_id
1 'polypeptide(L)'
;MNYIVYDLEFNHQYSKDDKASNITFEVIQIGAVKLNSNLEVVSTFNRLIKPTVHTEIHPFIKDLTQITTEMVNSEKYFSDVYDDFIEFIGNKEFTVCIWGTSDIKELLKNVKFHNLEEIYDLRKYIDVQNLASKYIKTQKGTKVGLKTAIEFFNLPIEKEFHDAFNDAHYTAQIFKKLYTSKVKSSTYNNPYSKRISEPKSKVDTKGLFRQFEKMYSKKLSEEEKKMIKVAYSMGRTNQFLKK
;
A
#
# COMPACT_ATOMS: atom_id res chain seq x y z
N MET A 1 -14.05 17.32 -1.55
CA MET A 1 -13.15 16.19 -1.22
C MET A 1 -13.95 15.14 -0.47
N ASN A 2 -13.78 13.85 -0.80
CA ASN A 2 -14.40 12.72 -0.11
C ASN A 2 -13.34 11.98 0.72
N TYR A 3 -13.78 11.18 1.70
CA TYR A 3 -12.95 10.24 2.42
C TYR A 3 -13.46 8.83 2.15
N ILE A 4 -12.55 7.94 1.75
CA ILE A 4 -12.85 6.52 1.50
C ILE A 4 -12.23 5.72 2.64
N VAL A 5 -13.07 5.32 3.60
CA VAL A 5 -12.63 4.45 4.70
C VAL A 5 -12.82 3.03 4.24
N TYR A 6 -11.76 2.23 4.16
CA TYR A 6 -11.87 0.83 3.77
C TYR A 6 -11.01 -0.08 4.63
N ASP A 7 -11.40 -1.33 4.66
CA ASP A 7 -10.71 -2.45 5.26
C ASP A 7 -10.79 -3.66 4.34
N LEU A 8 -9.90 -4.64 4.51
CA LEU A 8 -9.79 -5.80 3.66
C LEU A 8 -9.65 -7.08 4.49
N GLU A 9 -10.31 -8.15 4.04
CA GLU A 9 -10.00 -9.50 4.53
C GLU A 9 -9.17 -10.27 3.51
N PHE A 10 -8.31 -11.15 4.02
CA PHE A 10 -7.33 -11.84 3.20
C PHE A 10 -7.37 -13.35 3.44
N ASN A 11 -7.23 -14.11 2.35
CA ASN A 11 -6.83 -15.49 2.44
C ASN A 11 -5.32 -15.62 2.20
N HIS A 12 -4.72 -16.65 2.75
CA HIS A 12 -3.29 -16.94 2.55
C HIS A 12 -3.07 -18.41 2.26
N GLN A 13 -1.89 -18.72 1.80
CA GLN A 13 -1.43 -20.05 1.43
C GLN A 13 -1.62 -21.09 2.55
N TYR A 14 -2.15 -22.27 2.19
CA TYR A 14 -2.40 -23.36 3.10
C TYR A 14 -1.13 -24.13 3.49
N SER A 15 -0.15 -24.22 2.59
CA SER A 15 1.08 -24.99 2.78
C SER A 15 2.33 -24.21 2.35
N LYS A 16 3.44 -24.43 3.07
CA LYS A 16 4.75 -23.86 2.70
C LYS A 16 5.33 -24.43 1.40
N ASP A 17 4.77 -25.52 0.90
CA ASP A 17 5.28 -26.21 -0.30
C ASP A 17 4.75 -25.60 -1.61
N ASP A 18 3.71 -24.79 -1.56
CA ASP A 18 3.18 -24.05 -2.71
C ASP A 18 4.00 -22.78 -3.01
N LYS A 19 5.29 -22.94 -3.25
CA LYS A 19 6.21 -21.83 -3.58
C LYS A 19 5.93 -21.17 -4.95
N ALA A 20 4.88 -21.58 -5.65
CA ALA A 20 4.62 -21.16 -7.02
C ALA A 20 3.86 -19.81 -7.14
N SER A 21 3.25 -19.31 -6.09
CA SER A 21 2.47 -18.07 -6.20
C SER A 21 3.28 -16.82 -5.81
N ASN A 22 3.28 -15.82 -6.67
CA ASN A 22 3.88 -14.51 -6.41
C ASN A 22 3.05 -13.63 -5.45
N ILE A 23 1.94 -14.17 -4.91
CA ILE A 23 1.06 -13.49 -3.95
C ILE A 23 0.92 -14.31 -2.67
N THR A 24 1.18 -13.68 -1.54
CA THR A 24 1.09 -14.32 -0.22
C THR A 24 -0.30 -14.16 0.39
N PHE A 25 -0.89 -12.99 0.22
CA PHE A 25 -2.22 -12.62 0.73
C PHE A 25 -3.10 -12.23 -0.44
N GLU A 26 -4.16 -12.98 -0.66
CA GLU A 26 -5.17 -12.73 -1.68
C GLU A 26 -6.39 -12.10 -1.04
N VAL A 27 -6.85 -10.97 -1.57
CA VAL A 27 -8.02 -10.26 -1.03
C VAL A 27 -9.28 -11.07 -1.28
N ILE A 28 -10.05 -11.33 -0.23
CA ILE A 28 -11.31 -12.09 -0.28
C ILE A 28 -12.54 -11.27 0.11
N GLN A 29 -12.34 -10.08 0.68
CA GLN A 29 -13.42 -9.12 0.93
C GLN A 29 -12.87 -7.69 0.86
N ILE A 30 -13.67 -6.78 0.31
CA ILE A 30 -13.47 -5.33 0.41
C ILE A 30 -14.70 -4.74 1.08
N GLY A 31 -14.49 -4.09 2.21
CA GLY A 31 -15.49 -3.31 2.92
C GLY A 31 -15.13 -1.83 2.90
N ALA A 32 -16.06 -0.94 2.55
CA ALA A 32 -15.78 0.49 2.55
C ALA A 32 -16.97 1.38 2.89
N VAL A 33 -16.65 2.53 3.47
CA VAL A 33 -17.59 3.62 3.78
C VAL A 33 -17.07 4.89 3.12
N LYS A 34 -17.91 5.54 2.32
CA LYS A 34 -17.62 6.81 1.67
C LYS A 34 -18.22 7.94 2.49
N LEU A 35 -17.37 8.88 2.90
CA LEU A 35 -17.78 10.08 3.61
C LEU A 35 -17.61 11.31 2.72
N ASN A 36 -18.52 12.28 2.85
CA ASN A 36 -18.36 13.59 2.24
C ASN A 36 -17.45 14.50 3.08
N SER A 37 -17.28 15.76 2.65
CA SER A 37 -16.48 16.78 3.38
C SER A 37 -17.00 17.10 4.77
N ASN A 38 -18.29 16.85 5.05
CA ASN A 38 -18.91 17.03 6.36
C ASN A 38 -18.81 15.76 7.23
N LEU A 39 -18.10 14.73 6.76
CA LEU A 39 -17.98 13.42 7.38
C LEU A 39 -19.31 12.64 7.49
N GLU A 40 -20.28 12.95 6.64
CA GLU A 40 -21.53 12.20 6.53
C GLU A 40 -21.34 11.01 5.60
N VAL A 41 -21.98 9.88 5.92
CA VAL A 41 -21.94 8.68 5.07
C VAL A 41 -22.75 8.95 3.80
N VAL A 42 -22.10 8.83 2.64
CA VAL A 42 -22.72 9.01 1.33
C VAL A 42 -23.13 7.69 0.72
N SER A 43 -22.26 6.71 0.82
CA SER A 43 -22.47 5.36 0.29
C SER A 43 -21.58 4.35 0.98
N THR A 44 -21.86 3.09 0.80
CA THR A 44 -21.11 1.96 1.35
C THR A 44 -20.82 0.94 0.29
N PHE A 45 -19.77 0.15 0.50
CA PHE A 45 -19.34 -0.92 -0.38
C PHE A 45 -19.02 -2.15 0.46
N ASN A 46 -19.54 -3.30 0.10
CA ASN A 46 -19.20 -4.57 0.73
C ASN A 46 -19.31 -5.68 -0.32
N ARG A 47 -18.19 -6.32 -0.65
CA ARG A 47 -18.11 -7.39 -1.63
C ARG A 47 -17.13 -8.46 -1.17
N LEU A 48 -17.61 -9.70 -1.21
CA LEU A 48 -16.76 -10.88 -1.17
C LEU A 48 -16.10 -11.06 -2.55
N ILE A 49 -14.97 -11.75 -2.57
CA ILE A 49 -14.15 -11.92 -3.77
C ILE A 49 -13.76 -13.38 -3.87
N LYS A 50 -13.97 -13.95 -5.06
CA LYS A 50 -13.49 -15.29 -5.38
C LYS A 50 -11.98 -15.29 -5.54
N PRO A 51 -11.24 -16.04 -4.70
CA PRO A 51 -9.79 -16.15 -4.84
C PRO A 51 -9.41 -16.94 -6.09
N THR A 52 -8.27 -16.60 -6.70
CA THR A 52 -7.74 -17.23 -7.91
C THR A 52 -6.60 -18.20 -7.65
N VAL A 53 -5.84 -17.97 -6.60
CA VAL A 53 -4.65 -18.75 -6.24
C VAL A 53 -4.94 -19.63 -5.03
N HIS A 54 -5.41 -19.03 -3.96
CA HIS A 54 -5.73 -19.75 -2.71
C HIS A 54 -7.24 -20.04 -2.68
N THR A 55 -7.68 -20.96 -3.57
CA THR A 55 -9.11 -21.22 -3.82
C THR A 55 -9.89 -21.78 -2.64
N GLU A 56 -9.20 -22.41 -1.68
CA GLU A 56 -9.77 -22.85 -0.42
C GLU A 56 -9.44 -21.84 0.69
N ILE A 57 -10.44 -21.43 1.45
CA ILE A 57 -10.23 -20.52 2.57
C ILE A 57 -9.51 -21.28 3.70
N HIS A 58 -8.39 -20.73 4.14
CA HIS A 58 -7.59 -21.30 5.21
C HIS A 58 -8.42 -21.40 6.49
N PRO A 59 -8.39 -22.53 7.27
CA PRO A 59 -9.22 -22.72 8.45
C PRO A 59 -9.12 -21.59 9.46
N PHE A 60 -7.91 -21.10 9.71
CA PHE A 60 -7.69 -19.95 10.59
C PHE A 60 -8.42 -18.68 10.11
N ILE A 61 -8.42 -18.42 8.79
CA ILE A 61 -9.12 -17.25 8.20
C ILE A 61 -10.63 -17.46 8.32
N LYS A 62 -11.12 -18.67 8.02
CA LYS A 62 -12.54 -19.01 8.20
C LYS A 62 -13.00 -18.79 9.65
N ASP A 63 -12.21 -19.24 10.64
CA ASP A 63 -12.55 -19.07 12.06
C ASP A 63 -12.53 -17.60 12.47
N LEU A 64 -11.62 -16.81 11.90
CA LEU A 64 -11.45 -15.39 12.21
C LEU A 64 -12.54 -14.51 11.56
N THR A 65 -12.78 -14.70 10.27
CA THR A 65 -13.64 -13.82 9.46
C THR A 65 -15.03 -14.37 9.22
N GLN A 66 -15.28 -15.64 9.54
CA GLN A 66 -16.48 -16.42 9.20
C GLN A 66 -16.73 -16.55 7.68
N ILE A 67 -15.78 -16.13 6.82
CA ILE A 67 -15.85 -16.30 5.38
C ILE A 67 -15.48 -17.75 5.05
N THR A 68 -16.35 -18.43 4.32
CA THR A 68 -16.13 -19.84 3.91
C THR A 68 -15.80 -19.93 2.42
N THR A 69 -15.22 -21.07 2.02
CA THR A 69 -14.93 -21.34 0.62
C THR A 69 -16.21 -21.31 -0.25
N GLU A 70 -17.32 -21.83 0.29
CA GLU A 70 -18.60 -21.84 -0.40
C GLU A 70 -19.13 -20.42 -0.68
N MET A 71 -18.95 -19.51 0.30
CA MET A 71 -19.38 -18.10 0.15
C MET A 71 -18.64 -17.40 -0.99
N VAL A 72 -17.32 -17.58 -1.08
CA VAL A 72 -16.51 -16.88 -2.10
C VAL A 72 -16.58 -17.55 -3.49
N ASN A 73 -16.90 -18.83 -3.58
CA ASN A 73 -16.92 -19.56 -4.85
C ASN A 73 -17.94 -19.04 -5.87
N SER A 74 -19.03 -18.45 -5.40
CA SER A 74 -20.08 -17.88 -6.25
C SER A 74 -19.86 -16.40 -6.58
N GLU A 75 -18.83 -15.79 -6.02
CA GLU A 75 -18.57 -14.37 -6.14
C GLU A 75 -17.74 -14.02 -7.39
N LYS A 76 -17.65 -12.71 -7.69
CA LYS A 76 -16.80 -12.18 -8.76
C LYS A 76 -15.32 -12.31 -8.40
N TYR A 77 -14.46 -12.34 -9.41
CA TYR A 77 -13.01 -12.27 -9.23
C TYR A 77 -12.55 -10.86 -8.83
N PHE A 78 -11.31 -10.79 -8.32
CA PHE A 78 -10.73 -9.54 -7.84
C PHE A 78 -10.75 -8.42 -8.89
N SER A 79 -10.52 -8.72 -10.17
CA SER A 79 -10.57 -7.73 -11.25
C SER A 79 -11.90 -7.00 -11.30
N ASP A 80 -12.99 -7.77 -11.32
CA ASP A 80 -14.34 -7.21 -11.46
C ASP A 80 -14.75 -6.42 -10.21
N VAL A 81 -14.40 -6.93 -9.02
CA VAL A 81 -14.70 -6.26 -7.75
C VAL A 81 -13.84 -5.00 -7.57
N TYR A 82 -12.60 -5.01 -8.07
CA TYR A 82 -11.75 -3.82 -8.07
C TYR A 82 -12.32 -2.72 -8.97
N ASP A 83 -12.82 -3.07 -10.15
CA ASP A 83 -13.50 -2.10 -11.04
C ASP A 83 -14.77 -1.54 -10.37
N ASP A 84 -15.60 -2.39 -9.76
CA ASP A 84 -16.78 -1.97 -8.98
C ASP A 84 -16.35 -1.04 -7.80
N PHE A 85 -15.20 -1.31 -7.16
CA PHE A 85 -14.66 -0.49 -6.07
C PHE A 85 -14.16 0.88 -6.57
N ILE A 86 -13.52 0.92 -7.74
CA ILE A 86 -13.10 2.19 -8.35
C ILE A 86 -14.32 3.02 -8.77
N GLU A 87 -15.36 2.40 -9.31
CA GLU A 87 -16.63 3.08 -9.61
C GLU A 87 -17.27 3.63 -8.33
N PHE A 88 -17.29 2.86 -7.24
CA PHE A 88 -17.75 3.31 -5.94
C PHE A 88 -16.96 4.54 -5.44
N ILE A 89 -15.65 4.57 -5.58
CA ILE A 89 -14.80 5.72 -5.22
C ILE A 89 -15.20 6.93 -6.07
N GLY A 90 -15.39 6.75 -7.37
CA GLY A 90 -15.80 7.79 -8.33
C GLY A 90 -14.70 8.81 -8.61
N ASN A 91 -15.02 9.82 -9.42
CA ASN A 91 -14.06 10.76 -10.01
C ASN A 91 -13.79 12.01 -9.16
N LYS A 92 -14.41 12.16 -7.98
CA LYS A 92 -14.16 13.30 -7.10
C LYS A 92 -12.85 13.12 -6.34
N GLU A 93 -12.15 14.21 -6.06
CA GLU A 93 -10.98 14.18 -5.18
C GLU A 93 -11.31 13.46 -3.87
N PHE A 94 -10.46 12.50 -3.50
CA PHE A 94 -10.63 11.70 -2.28
C PHE A 94 -9.32 11.50 -1.51
N THR A 95 -9.45 11.09 -0.27
CA THR A 95 -8.35 10.61 0.56
C THR A 95 -8.77 9.32 1.22
N VAL A 96 -7.91 8.31 1.17
CA VAL A 96 -8.14 7.02 1.81
C VAL A 96 -7.91 7.13 3.31
N CYS A 97 -8.76 6.48 4.12
CA CYS A 97 -8.62 6.35 5.56
C CYS A 97 -8.59 4.86 5.92
N ILE A 98 -7.55 4.43 6.66
CA ILE A 98 -7.29 3.01 6.93
C ILE A 98 -6.87 2.78 8.39
N TRP A 99 -7.10 1.57 8.89
CA TRP A 99 -6.62 1.15 10.21
C TRP A 99 -5.21 0.55 10.12
N GLY A 100 -4.20 1.42 9.99
CA GLY A 100 -2.82 1.02 9.69
C GLY A 100 -2.57 0.91 8.19
N THR A 101 -1.38 0.46 7.79
CA THR A 101 -0.94 0.49 6.38
C THR A 101 -0.93 -0.89 5.71
N SER A 102 -1.42 -1.92 6.39
CA SER A 102 -1.45 -3.29 5.83
C SER A 102 -2.33 -3.39 4.61
N ASP A 103 -3.54 -2.82 4.68
CA ASP A 103 -4.55 -2.94 3.64
C ASP A 103 -4.13 -2.24 2.36
N ILE A 104 -3.60 -1.03 2.44
CA ILE A 104 -3.09 -0.33 1.24
C ILE A 104 -1.94 -1.11 0.59
N LYS A 105 -1.06 -1.69 1.39
CA LYS A 105 0.06 -2.49 0.90
C LYS A 105 -0.43 -3.73 0.15
N GLU A 106 -1.36 -4.47 0.74
CA GLU A 106 -1.84 -5.73 0.16
C GLU A 106 -2.81 -5.47 -1.01
N LEU A 107 -3.64 -4.40 -0.96
CA LEU A 107 -4.45 -3.97 -2.10
C LEU A 107 -3.58 -3.72 -3.33
N LEU A 108 -2.53 -2.90 -3.18
CA LEU A 108 -1.62 -2.58 -4.29
C LEU A 108 -0.85 -3.80 -4.82
N LYS A 109 -0.56 -4.79 -3.96
CA LYS A 109 0.02 -6.06 -4.42
C LYS A 109 -0.96 -6.89 -5.24
N ASN A 110 -2.23 -6.96 -4.81
CA ASN A 110 -3.28 -7.66 -5.55
C ASN A 110 -3.55 -6.98 -6.90
N VAL A 111 -3.66 -5.65 -6.93
CA VAL A 111 -3.78 -4.87 -8.18
C VAL A 111 -2.64 -5.21 -9.15
N LYS A 112 -1.40 -5.21 -8.67
CA LYS A 112 -0.22 -5.55 -9.47
C LYS A 112 -0.23 -7.01 -9.91
N PHE A 113 -0.61 -7.94 -9.03
CA PHE A 113 -0.66 -9.38 -9.32
C PHE A 113 -1.63 -9.68 -10.46
N HIS A 114 -2.80 -9.05 -10.44
CA HIS A 114 -3.83 -9.19 -11.47
C HIS A 114 -3.58 -8.32 -12.72
N ASN A 115 -2.42 -7.61 -12.81
CA ASN A 115 -2.06 -6.70 -13.90
C ASN A 115 -3.10 -5.60 -14.17
N LEU A 116 -3.75 -5.12 -13.11
CA LEU A 116 -4.72 -4.03 -13.18
C LEU A 116 -4.03 -2.68 -13.09
N GLU A 117 -4.72 -1.63 -13.57
CA GLU A 117 -4.23 -0.27 -13.47
C GLU A 117 -4.30 0.22 -12.01
N GLU A 118 -3.19 0.70 -11.50
CA GLU A 118 -3.12 1.28 -10.17
C GLU A 118 -3.56 2.74 -10.22
N ILE A 119 -4.60 3.08 -9.46
CA ILE A 119 -4.99 4.48 -9.28
C ILE A 119 -4.07 5.11 -8.23
N TYR A 120 -3.24 6.06 -8.67
CA TYR A 120 -2.23 6.71 -7.82
C TYR A 120 -2.82 7.33 -6.55
N ASP A 121 -4.02 7.90 -6.62
CA ASP A 121 -4.68 8.54 -5.48
C ASP A 121 -5.04 7.56 -4.35
N LEU A 122 -5.11 6.25 -4.61
CA LEU A 122 -5.21 5.21 -3.56
C LEU A 122 -4.00 5.19 -2.61
N ARG A 123 -2.88 5.77 -3.01
CA ARG A 123 -1.69 5.90 -2.15
C ARG A 123 -1.77 7.06 -1.17
N LYS A 124 -2.69 8.01 -1.38
CA LYS A 124 -2.88 9.17 -0.50
C LYS A 124 -3.79 8.78 0.65
N TYR A 125 -3.25 8.65 1.85
CA TYR A 125 -3.97 8.07 2.97
C TYR A 125 -3.81 8.82 4.30
N ILE A 126 -4.77 8.60 5.18
CA ILE A 126 -4.75 8.95 6.59
C ILE A 126 -4.72 7.63 7.40
N ASP A 127 -3.67 7.43 8.21
CA ASP A 127 -3.57 6.30 9.14
C ASP A 127 -4.38 6.61 10.40
N VAL A 128 -5.62 6.13 10.44
CA VAL A 128 -6.56 6.36 11.57
C VAL A 128 -6.06 5.67 12.84
N GLN A 129 -5.43 4.49 12.73
CA GLN A 129 -4.81 3.80 13.86
C GLN A 129 -3.72 4.65 14.50
N ASN A 130 -2.90 5.33 13.69
CA ASN A 130 -1.85 6.21 14.20
C ASN A 130 -2.44 7.47 14.87
N LEU A 131 -3.54 8.02 14.34
CA LEU A 131 -4.27 9.12 14.99
C LEU A 131 -4.84 8.67 16.35
N ALA A 132 -5.51 7.52 16.38
CA ALA A 132 -6.08 6.96 17.61
C ALA A 132 -4.98 6.65 18.65
N SER A 133 -3.87 6.01 18.24
CA SER A 133 -2.76 5.70 19.13
C SER A 133 -2.13 6.95 19.76
N LYS A 134 -1.99 8.03 18.99
CA LYS A 134 -1.50 9.32 19.50
C LYS A 134 -2.48 9.97 20.47
N TYR A 135 -3.79 9.90 20.18
CA TYR A 135 -4.83 10.45 21.03
C TYR A 135 -4.92 9.72 22.37
N ILE A 136 -4.89 8.39 22.33
CA ILE A 136 -4.91 7.50 23.51
C ILE A 136 -3.59 7.57 24.29
N LYS A 137 -2.53 8.10 23.71
CA LYS A 137 -1.16 8.17 24.27
C LYS A 137 -0.58 6.78 24.58
N THR A 138 -0.71 5.85 23.65
CA THR A 138 -0.06 4.54 23.76
C THR A 138 1.45 4.67 23.88
N GLN A 139 2.12 3.67 24.42
CA GLN A 139 3.58 3.66 24.52
C GLN A 139 4.21 3.84 23.13
N LYS A 140 5.36 4.52 23.09
CA LYS A 140 6.11 4.76 21.85
C LYS A 140 6.37 3.44 21.11
N GLY A 141 5.93 3.35 19.87
CA GLY A 141 6.07 2.15 19.03
C GLY A 141 4.92 1.15 19.12
N THR A 142 3.97 1.34 20.05
CA THR A 142 2.79 0.49 20.18
C THR A 142 1.61 1.14 19.48
N LYS A 143 0.88 0.36 18.68
CA LYS A 143 -0.35 0.79 18.03
C LYS A 143 -1.57 0.17 18.71
N VAL A 144 -2.63 0.97 18.88
CA VAL A 144 -3.88 0.49 19.47
C VAL A 144 -4.62 -0.44 18.49
N GLY A 145 -5.22 -1.52 19.00
CA GLY A 145 -6.15 -2.36 18.24
C GLY A 145 -7.50 -1.66 18.01
N LEU A 146 -8.23 -2.03 16.95
CA LEU A 146 -9.51 -1.41 16.60
C LEU A 146 -10.52 -1.56 17.73
N LYS A 147 -10.71 -2.77 18.26
CA LYS A 147 -11.62 -3.04 19.40
C LYS A 147 -11.30 -2.15 20.60
N THR A 148 -10.03 -2.08 21.02
CA THR A 148 -9.60 -1.25 22.15
C THR A 148 -9.88 0.23 21.90
N ALA A 149 -9.71 0.70 20.66
CA ALA A 149 -10.04 2.08 20.33
C ALA A 149 -11.55 2.35 20.38
N ILE A 150 -12.38 1.42 19.90
CA ILE A 150 -13.85 1.49 19.99
C ILE A 150 -14.29 1.60 21.44
N GLU A 151 -13.77 0.75 22.31
CA GLU A 151 -14.02 0.76 23.74
C GLU A 151 -13.59 2.09 24.38
N PHE A 152 -12.38 2.57 24.07
CA PHE A 152 -11.87 3.83 24.59
C PHE A 152 -12.74 5.05 24.19
N PHE A 153 -13.24 5.07 22.96
CA PHE A 153 -14.10 6.17 22.47
C PHE A 153 -15.58 5.98 22.86
N ASN A 154 -15.91 4.96 23.62
CA ASN A 154 -17.29 4.61 24.02
C ASN A 154 -18.23 4.53 22.80
N LEU A 155 -17.78 3.89 21.73
CA LEU A 155 -18.60 3.62 20.56
C LEU A 155 -19.37 2.31 20.75
N PRO A 156 -20.63 2.22 20.30
CA PRO A 156 -21.40 0.98 20.43
C PRO A 156 -20.77 -0.13 19.58
N ILE A 157 -20.65 -1.34 20.16
CA ILE A 157 -20.21 -2.54 19.45
C ILE A 157 -21.47 -3.28 19.03
N GLU A 158 -21.94 -3.02 17.82
CA GLU A 158 -23.18 -3.59 17.28
C GLU A 158 -22.93 -4.71 16.27
N LYS A 159 -21.70 -4.84 15.81
CA LYS A 159 -21.28 -5.72 14.72
C LYS A 159 -20.02 -6.48 15.11
N GLU A 160 -19.86 -7.65 14.52
CA GLU A 160 -18.67 -8.48 14.72
C GLU A 160 -17.43 -7.83 14.07
N PHE A 161 -16.26 -8.04 14.68
CA PHE A 161 -14.97 -7.68 14.10
C PHE A 161 -14.50 -8.74 13.11
N HIS A 162 -13.48 -8.39 12.32
CA HIS A 162 -12.95 -9.26 11.26
C HIS A 162 -13.94 -9.54 10.12
N ASP A 163 -14.81 -8.57 9.88
CA ASP A 163 -15.54 -8.39 8.64
C ASP A 163 -15.13 -7.03 8.08
N ALA A 164 -14.60 -7.00 6.86
CA ALA A 164 -14.01 -5.79 6.29
C ALA A 164 -14.98 -4.60 6.29
N PHE A 165 -16.28 -4.83 6.06
CA PHE A 165 -17.25 -3.73 6.08
C PHE A 165 -17.50 -3.20 7.50
N ASN A 166 -17.58 -4.07 8.49
CA ASN A 166 -17.76 -3.67 9.88
C ASN A 166 -16.54 -2.92 10.41
N ASP A 167 -15.33 -3.40 10.09
CA ASP A 167 -14.08 -2.78 10.51
C ASP A 167 -13.85 -1.43 9.81
N ALA A 168 -14.21 -1.29 8.53
CA ALA A 168 -14.26 -0.01 7.84
C ALA A 168 -15.27 0.96 8.48
N HIS A 169 -16.45 0.45 8.89
CA HIS A 169 -17.47 1.25 9.57
C HIS A 169 -16.97 1.76 10.93
N TYR A 170 -16.36 0.92 11.74
CA TYR A 170 -15.77 1.30 13.02
C TYR A 170 -14.63 2.30 12.84
N THR A 171 -13.77 2.05 11.87
CA THR A 171 -12.69 2.97 11.51
C THR A 171 -13.23 4.34 11.11
N ALA A 172 -14.33 4.38 10.34
CA ALA A 172 -15.00 5.63 9.97
C ALA A 172 -15.56 6.38 11.19
N GLN A 173 -16.14 5.67 12.16
CA GLN A 173 -16.63 6.30 13.39
C GLN A 173 -15.50 6.92 14.22
N ILE A 174 -14.37 6.20 14.37
CA ILE A 174 -13.19 6.73 15.06
C ILE A 174 -12.61 7.93 14.29
N PHE A 175 -12.51 7.82 12.96
CA PHE A 175 -12.04 8.92 12.13
C PHE A 175 -12.86 10.19 12.32
N LYS A 176 -14.20 10.10 12.33
CA LYS A 176 -15.10 11.23 12.60
C LYS A 176 -14.81 11.92 13.94
N LYS A 177 -14.51 11.14 14.99
CA LYS A 177 -14.17 11.69 16.32
C LYS A 177 -12.82 12.37 16.37
N LEU A 178 -11.85 11.90 15.56
CA LEU A 178 -10.47 12.36 15.59
C LEU A 178 -10.15 13.41 14.51
N TYR A 179 -11.04 13.57 13.54
CA TYR A 179 -10.81 14.48 12.43
C TYR A 179 -10.75 15.94 12.90
N THR A 180 -9.71 16.62 12.46
CA THR A 180 -9.55 18.06 12.56
C THR A 180 -8.95 18.58 11.25
N SER A 181 -9.10 19.88 10.99
CA SER A 181 -8.49 20.52 9.80
C SER A 181 -6.95 20.43 9.76
N LYS A 182 -6.32 20.03 10.87
CA LYS A 182 -4.87 19.82 10.96
C LYS A 182 -4.44 18.41 10.55
N VAL A 183 -5.37 17.47 10.37
CA VAL A 183 -5.05 16.11 9.91
C VAL A 183 -4.58 16.19 8.47
N LYS A 184 -3.36 15.70 8.24
CA LYS A 184 -2.75 15.66 6.90
C LYS A 184 -2.69 14.22 6.40
N SER A 185 -2.94 14.04 5.12
CA SER A 185 -2.68 12.76 4.44
C SER A 185 -1.18 12.56 4.25
N SER A 186 -0.79 11.28 4.20
CA SER A 186 0.54 10.82 3.79
C SER A 186 0.44 10.11 2.45
N THR A 187 1.56 9.91 1.77
CA THR A 187 1.61 9.08 0.56
C THR A 187 2.28 7.76 0.88
N TYR A 188 1.62 6.66 0.55
CA TYR A 188 2.19 5.33 0.69
C TYR A 188 3.26 5.10 -0.39
N ASN A 189 4.50 5.02 0.06
CA ASN A 189 5.63 4.64 -0.79
C ASN A 189 5.95 3.18 -0.47
N ASN A 190 5.74 2.28 -1.44
CA ASN A 190 6.09 0.87 -1.26
C ASN A 190 7.59 0.76 -0.96
N PRO A 191 7.99 0.34 0.26
CA PRO A 191 9.41 0.22 0.62
C PRO A 191 10.12 -0.87 -0.21
N TYR A 192 9.35 -1.77 -0.84
CA TYR A 192 9.84 -2.82 -1.74
C TYR A 192 9.69 -2.47 -3.23
N SER A 193 9.11 -1.31 -3.58
CA SER A 193 9.35 -0.80 -4.91
C SER A 193 10.87 -0.62 -4.98
N LYS A 194 11.56 -1.54 -5.68
CA LYS A 194 12.90 -1.20 -6.15
C LYS A 194 12.73 0.22 -6.69
N ARG A 195 13.42 1.20 -6.08
CA ARG A 195 13.65 2.46 -6.79
C ARG A 195 13.94 1.98 -8.19
N ILE A 196 13.16 2.40 -9.16
CA ILE A 196 13.57 2.30 -10.56
C ILE A 196 14.81 3.18 -10.54
N SER A 197 15.93 2.59 -10.12
CA SER A 197 17.23 3.19 -10.38
C SER A 197 17.20 3.21 -11.90
N GLU A 198 17.15 4.40 -12.45
CA GLU A 198 17.47 4.59 -13.85
C GLU A 198 18.58 3.60 -14.16
N PRO A 199 18.45 2.80 -15.24
CA PRO A 199 19.41 1.75 -15.52
C PRO A 199 20.76 2.43 -15.42
N LYS A 200 21.58 2.01 -14.44
CA LYS A 200 22.86 2.64 -14.15
C LYS A 200 23.58 2.66 -15.47
N SER A 201 23.58 3.79 -16.14
CA SER A 201 24.20 3.94 -17.44
C SER A 201 25.64 3.44 -17.26
N LYS A 202 25.94 2.30 -17.91
CA LYS A 202 27.27 1.75 -17.86
C LYS A 202 28.16 2.75 -18.56
N VAL A 203 29.13 3.29 -17.85
CA VAL A 203 30.08 4.23 -18.42
C VAL A 203 30.87 3.49 -19.50
N ASP A 204 30.83 4.00 -20.72
CA ASP A 204 31.78 3.55 -21.73
C ASP A 204 33.18 4.09 -21.42
N THR A 205 33.84 3.39 -20.49
CA THR A 205 35.22 3.74 -20.08
C THR A 205 36.20 3.65 -21.24
N LYS A 206 35.93 2.79 -22.25
CA LYS A 206 36.77 2.71 -23.45
C LYS A 206 36.61 3.95 -24.34
N GLY A 207 35.38 4.40 -24.52
CA GLY A 207 35.08 5.65 -25.23
C GLY A 207 35.69 6.86 -24.53
N LEU A 208 35.53 6.91 -23.16
CA LEU A 208 36.11 7.97 -22.34
C LEU A 208 37.62 8.05 -22.52
N PHE A 209 38.34 6.93 -22.40
CA PHE A 209 39.80 6.92 -22.60
C PHE A 209 40.22 7.33 -23.99
N ARG A 210 39.55 6.84 -25.03
CA ARG A 210 39.82 7.25 -26.43
C ARG A 210 39.63 8.76 -26.59
N GLN A 211 38.63 9.37 -25.97
CA GLN A 211 38.40 10.80 -26.03
C GLN A 211 39.56 11.59 -25.38
N PHE A 212 40.06 11.16 -24.21
CA PHE A 212 41.22 11.75 -23.55
C PHE A 212 42.50 11.56 -24.38
N GLU A 213 42.75 10.38 -24.94
CA GLU A 213 43.89 10.11 -25.82
C GLU A 213 43.87 11.02 -27.06
N LYS A 214 42.69 11.28 -27.64
CA LYS A 214 42.52 12.19 -28.76
C LYS A 214 42.79 13.65 -28.34
N MET A 215 42.28 14.10 -27.21
CA MET A 215 42.47 15.46 -26.70
C MET A 215 43.92 15.79 -26.38
N TYR A 216 44.65 14.84 -25.86
CA TYR A 216 46.07 15.04 -25.45
C TYR A 216 47.06 14.47 -26.44
N SER A 217 46.62 13.95 -27.58
CA SER A 217 47.43 13.36 -28.66
C SER A 217 48.48 12.34 -28.17
N LYS A 218 48.13 11.61 -27.11
CA LYS A 218 48.99 10.57 -26.53
C LYS A 218 48.17 9.38 -26.01
N LYS A 219 48.80 8.19 -25.91
CA LYS A 219 48.21 7.05 -25.23
C LYS A 219 48.26 7.23 -23.71
N LEU A 220 47.15 6.91 -23.04
CA LEU A 220 47.08 6.99 -21.59
C LEU A 220 47.82 5.82 -20.92
N SER A 221 48.59 6.12 -19.90
CA SER A 221 49.18 5.10 -19.00
C SER A 221 48.09 4.45 -18.14
N GLU A 222 48.38 3.30 -17.53
CA GLU A 222 47.45 2.64 -16.62
C GLU A 222 47.14 3.49 -15.37
N GLU A 223 48.06 4.29 -14.90
CA GLU A 223 47.87 5.24 -13.79
C GLU A 223 46.91 6.36 -14.21
N GLU A 224 47.10 6.95 -15.40
CA GLU A 224 46.22 8.00 -15.91
C GLU A 224 44.78 7.45 -16.11
N LYS A 225 44.62 6.23 -16.60
CA LYS A 225 43.32 5.57 -16.72
C LYS A 225 42.64 5.37 -15.37
N LYS A 226 43.40 5.01 -14.33
CA LYS A 226 42.89 4.91 -12.96
C LYS A 226 42.42 6.27 -12.43
N MET A 227 43.23 7.32 -12.60
CA MET A 227 42.88 8.69 -12.18
C MET A 227 41.62 9.19 -12.86
N ILE A 228 41.47 8.99 -14.17
CA ILE A 228 40.29 9.37 -14.94
C ILE A 228 39.05 8.64 -14.42
N LYS A 229 39.14 7.33 -14.14
CA LYS A 229 38.02 6.56 -13.57
C LYS A 229 37.59 7.09 -12.20
N VAL A 230 38.57 7.42 -11.33
CA VAL A 230 38.29 7.95 -9.99
C VAL A 230 37.67 9.33 -10.09
N ALA A 231 38.24 10.24 -10.88
CA ALA A 231 37.71 11.60 -11.08
C ALA A 231 36.28 11.57 -11.64
N TYR A 232 35.99 10.69 -12.61
CA TYR A 232 34.66 10.49 -13.14
C TYR A 232 33.69 9.98 -12.07
N SER A 233 34.11 9.00 -11.24
CA SER A 233 33.31 8.47 -10.15
C SER A 233 32.98 9.55 -9.13
N MET A 234 33.95 10.37 -8.76
CA MET A 234 33.77 11.49 -7.82
C MET A 234 32.84 12.56 -8.37
N GLY A 235 32.95 12.92 -9.66
CA GLY A 235 32.02 13.85 -10.33
C GLY A 235 30.59 13.33 -10.35
N ARG A 236 30.41 12.03 -10.61
CA ARG A 236 29.11 11.39 -10.64
C ARG A 236 28.42 11.33 -9.27
N THR A 237 29.17 11.29 -8.17
CA THR A 237 28.66 11.29 -6.81
C THR A 237 28.46 12.68 -6.22
N ASN A 238 28.64 13.72 -7.04
CA ASN A 238 28.49 15.14 -6.65
C ASN A 238 29.41 15.56 -5.48
N GLN A 239 30.53 14.86 -5.26
CA GLN A 239 31.44 15.13 -4.12
C GLN A 239 32.09 16.50 -4.14
N PHE A 240 32.16 17.15 -5.30
CA PHE A 240 32.82 18.43 -5.51
C PHE A 240 31.92 19.53 -6.02
N LEU A 241 30.58 19.38 -5.89
CA LEU A 241 29.66 20.48 -6.19
C LEU A 241 29.71 21.49 -5.04
N LYS A 242 30.02 22.75 -5.38
CA LYS A 242 29.80 23.86 -4.45
C LYS A 242 28.29 24.05 -4.28
N LYS A 243 27.82 24.06 -3.06
CA LYS A 243 26.43 24.43 -2.70
C LYS A 243 26.27 25.94 -2.78
#